data_431bddbaccad6b83303af60c2d34f805
#
_entry.id   431bddbaccad6b83303af60c2d34f805
#
_cell.length_a   1.000
_cell.length_b   1.000
_cell.length_c   1.000
_cell.angle_alpha   90.00
_cell.angle_beta   90.00
_cell.angle_gamma   90.00
#
_symmetry.space_group_name_H-M   'P 1'
#
loop_
_entity.id
_entity.type
_entity.pdbx_description
1 polymer ?
#
loop_
_entity_poly.entity_id
_entity_poly.type
_entity_poly.pdbx_seq_one_letter_code
_entity_poly.pdbx_strand_id
1 'polypeptide(L)'
;MDREFYVASQDRDGGILRCAIDAQGCVRQRDFYPLDRVAWLASAGNRLYALMREPFMMQSGIAEFETEADGKLCRKGEIMPVHGAVAAHLLPWKGRLYSANYLSGTVTLMPDRLIAFGGRGPDPRQECSHPHCTIPAPDGKHVCICDLGADRIYVCTPELERVSELEFKAGSGPRHMLFSKDGRFAWCSLELCSETAALEYSGGRLELRHRYSTLPDGFGGENSAAAIRMSADGKTLYVSNRGHGSVCVYNVDGAELSPAGWVRCAQGASLREINIVGDWLLCADETGNMIYVFRAGDCVGAEPVSRFAVKRPWSILPG
;
A
#
# COMPACT_ATOMS: atom_id res chain seq x y z
N MET A 1 -19.92 0.58 -18.11
CA MET A 1 -20.35 1.06 -16.77
C MET A 1 -19.17 1.70 -16.10
N ASP A 2 -19.38 2.81 -15.41
CA ASP A 2 -18.34 3.46 -14.60
C ASP A 2 -17.87 2.52 -13.49
N ARG A 3 -16.59 2.58 -13.16
CA ARG A 3 -16.00 1.86 -12.01
C ARG A 3 -15.84 2.82 -10.85
N GLU A 4 -16.36 2.46 -9.70
CA GLU A 4 -16.25 3.27 -8.50
C GLU A 4 -14.94 2.99 -7.75
N PHE A 5 -14.43 4.00 -7.05
CA PHE A 5 -13.28 3.88 -6.17
C PHE A 5 -13.25 5.03 -5.16
N TYR A 6 -12.47 4.86 -4.11
CA TYR A 6 -12.28 5.86 -3.07
C TYR A 6 -10.82 6.31 -3.01
N VAL A 7 -10.62 7.59 -2.73
CA VAL A 7 -9.28 8.17 -2.55
C VAL A 7 -9.16 8.79 -1.17
N ALA A 8 -8.11 8.44 -0.44
CA ALA A 8 -7.75 9.11 0.79
C ALA A 8 -6.90 10.34 0.49
N SER A 9 -7.29 11.49 1.03
CA SER A 9 -6.52 12.72 1.04
C SER A 9 -5.89 12.94 2.41
N GLN A 10 -4.56 12.96 2.48
CA GLN A 10 -3.81 13.14 3.72
C GLN A 10 -3.53 14.63 3.98
N ASP A 11 -4.50 15.48 3.73
CA ASP A 11 -4.47 16.90 4.05
C ASP A 11 -5.29 17.18 5.32
N ARG A 12 -5.05 18.32 5.99
CA ARG A 12 -5.85 18.73 7.17
C ARG A 12 -7.32 18.96 6.81
N ASP A 13 -7.54 19.56 5.64
CA ASP A 13 -8.88 19.75 5.06
C ASP A 13 -9.20 18.62 4.06
N GLY A 14 -8.59 17.45 4.26
CA GLY A 14 -8.74 16.28 3.41
C GLY A 14 -9.95 15.45 3.76
N GLY A 15 -9.91 14.19 3.37
CA GLY A 15 -11.00 13.26 3.60
C GLY A 15 -10.98 12.07 2.67
N ILE A 16 -12.17 11.53 2.45
CA ILE A 16 -12.41 10.45 1.50
C ILE A 16 -13.15 11.04 0.31
N LEU A 17 -12.57 10.94 -0.88
CA LEU A 17 -13.24 11.24 -2.14
C LEU A 17 -13.83 9.93 -2.68
N ARG A 18 -15.13 9.91 -2.94
CA ARG A 18 -15.74 8.88 -3.76
C ARG A 18 -15.68 9.33 -5.22
N CYS A 19 -15.10 8.50 -6.07
CA CYS A 19 -14.84 8.80 -7.47
C CYS A 19 -15.40 7.68 -8.37
N ALA A 20 -15.64 8.03 -9.62
CA ALA A 20 -15.95 7.07 -10.67
C ALA A 20 -15.05 7.32 -11.87
N ILE A 21 -14.63 6.23 -12.53
CA ILE A 21 -13.86 6.27 -13.77
C ILE A 21 -14.66 5.62 -14.88
N ASP A 22 -14.79 6.30 -16.03
CA ASP A 22 -15.53 5.82 -17.18
C ASP A 22 -14.67 4.95 -18.11
N ALA A 23 -15.30 4.46 -19.20
CA ALA A 23 -14.63 3.62 -20.19
C ALA A 23 -13.54 4.36 -20.99
N GLN A 24 -13.50 5.67 -20.96
CA GLN A 24 -12.48 6.52 -21.57
C GLN A 24 -11.35 6.90 -20.61
N GLY A 25 -11.42 6.45 -19.34
CA GLY A 25 -10.43 6.79 -18.30
C GLY A 25 -10.61 8.18 -17.68
N CYS A 26 -11.76 8.82 -17.89
CA CYS A 26 -12.06 10.10 -17.27
C CYS A 26 -12.57 9.89 -15.85
N VAL A 27 -11.92 10.53 -14.88
CA VAL A 27 -12.32 10.47 -13.47
C VAL A 27 -13.26 11.61 -13.11
N ARG A 28 -14.30 11.29 -12.35
CA ARG A 28 -15.26 12.26 -11.80
C ARG A 28 -15.44 12.02 -10.31
N GLN A 29 -15.34 13.07 -9.50
CA GLN A 29 -15.73 13.01 -8.09
C GLN A 29 -17.25 12.92 -7.99
N ARG A 30 -17.74 11.99 -7.17
CA ARG A 30 -19.14 11.80 -6.86
C ARG A 30 -19.53 12.40 -5.52
N ASP A 31 -18.72 12.13 -4.49
CA ASP A 31 -18.95 12.59 -3.12
C ASP A 31 -17.62 12.96 -2.45
N PHE A 32 -17.71 13.68 -1.33
CA PHE A 32 -16.59 13.99 -0.45
C PHE A 32 -17.01 13.87 1.01
N TYR A 33 -16.24 13.14 1.78
CA TYR A 33 -16.46 12.92 3.22
C TYR A 33 -15.29 13.55 3.98
N PRO A 34 -15.49 14.73 4.62
CA PRO A 34 -14.44 15.43 5.34
C PRO A 34 -13.89 14.59 6.49
N LEU A 35 -12.59 14.41 6.53
CA LEU A 35 -11.90 13.67 7.59
C LEU A 35 -10.42 14.08 7.60
N ASP A 36 -9.87 14.46 8.76
CA ASP A 36 -8.51 14.97 8.87
C ASP A 36 -7.48 13.87 8.58
N ARG A 37 -6.57 14.15 7.66
CA ARG A 37 -5.35 13.37 7.37
C ARG A 37 -5.57 11.86 7.24
N VAL A 38 -6.44 11.46 6.31
CA VAL A 38 -6.66 10.04 5.99
C VAL A 38 -5.44 9.45 5.30
N ALA A 39 -4.80 8.46 5.94
CA ALA A 39 -3.58 7.83 5.46
C ALA A 39 -3.80 6.53 4.70
N TRP A 40 -4.86 5.78 5.04
CA TRP A 40 -5.14 4.49 4.41
C TRP A 40 -6.64 4.21 4.39
N LEU A 41 -7.09 3.53 3.33
CA LEU A 41 -8.45 3.00 3.20
C LEU A 41 -8.40 1.49 3.09
N ALA A 42 -9.29 0.81 3.78
CA ALA A 42 -9.47 -0.64 3.68
C ALA A 42 -10.95 -1.00 3.75
N SER A 43 -11.36 -2.10 3.13
CA SER A 43 -12.76 -2.55 3.15
C SER A 43 -12.89 -4.01 3.55
N ALA A 44 -14.02 -4.35 4.15
CA ALA A 44 -14.44 -5.72 4.44
C ALA A 44 -15.96 -5.83 4.33
N GLY A 45 -16.45 -6.55 3.33
CA GLY A 45 -17.88 -6.59 3.01
C GLY A 45 -18.39 -5.19 2.67
N ASN A 46 -19.47 -4.75 3.32
CA ASN A 46 -20.06 -3.42 3.15
C ASN A 46 -19.44 -2.35 4.09
N ARG A 47 -18.32 -2.65 4.74
CA ARG A 47 -17.64 -1.69 5.64
C ARG A 47 -16.40 -1.13 4.99
N LEU A 48 -16.23 0.19 5.11
CA LEU A 48 -15.01 0.91 4.77
C LEU A 48 -14.41 1.50 6.05
N TYR A 49 -13.11 1.31 6.20
CA TYR A 49 -12.33 1.82 7.32
C TYR A 49 -11.31 2.83 6.81
N ALA A 50 -11.32 4.03 7.40
CA ALA A 50 -10.38 5.10 7.11
C ALA A 50 -9.40 5.25 8.27
N LEU A 51 -8.14 4.93 8.03
CA LEU A 51 -7.06 5.13 8.98
C LEU A 51 -6.64 6.59 8.96
N MET A 52 -6.79 7.27 10.08
CA MET A 52 -6.39 8.65 10.30
C MET A 52 -5.05 8.71 11.02
N ARG A 53 -4.17 9.59 10.59
CA ARG A 53 -2.80 9.60 11.08
C ARG A 53 -2.66 10.08 12.52
N GLU A 54 -3.34 11.16 12.89
CA GLU A 54 -3.15 11.84 14.19
C GLU A 54 -4.44 12.49 14.74
N PRO A 55 -5.58 11.78 14.80
CA PRO A 55 -6.80 12.36 15.33
C PRO A 55 -6.75 12.58 16.85
N PHE A 56 -5.80 11.93 17.56
CA PHE A 56 -5.66 11.96 19.01
C PHE A 56 -4.22 12.32 19.41
N MET A 57 -3.78 13.57 19.25
CA MET A 57 -2.47 14.04 19.75
C MET A 57 -1.33 13.00 19.57
N MET A 58 -0.89 12.75 18.35
CA MET A 58 0.13 11.74 17.95
C MET A 58 -0.38 10.29 17.88
N GLN A 59 -1.55 9.94 18.33
CA GLN A 59 -2.13 8.62 18.13
C GLN A 59 -2.98 8.57 16.86
N SER A 60 -2.86 7.48 16.13
CA SER A 60 -3.71 7.19 14.98
C SER A 60 -5.09 6.71 15.41
N GLY A 61 -6.05 6.82 14.51
CA GLY A 61 -7.42 6.40 14.75
C GLY A 61 -8.06 5.84 13.49
N ILE A 62 -9.15 5.12 13.68
CA ILE A 62 -9.93 4.52 12.60
C ILE A 62 -11.34 5.07 12.63
N ALA A 63 -11.78 5.67 11.53
CA ALA A 63 -13.18 5.99 11.28
C ALA A 63 -13.80 4.85 10.47
N GLU A 64 -14.97 4.37 10.92
CA GLU A 64 -15.72 3.30 10.26
C GLU A 64 -16.90 3.89 9.50
N PHE A 65 -17.14 3.36 8.30
CA PHE A 65 -18.27 3.69 7.45
C PHE A 65 -18.95 2.40 6.98
N GLU A 66 -20.25 2.49 6.78
CA GLU A 66 -21.02 1.51 6.03
C GLU A 66 -21.19 2.03 4.60
N THR A 67 -20.91 1.18 3.61
CA THR A 67 -21.14 1.48 2.20
C THR A 67 -22.55 1.11 1.85
N GLU A 68 -23.36 2.08 1.43
CA GLU A 68 -24.73 1.89 0.95
C GLU A 68 -24.73 1.24 -0.45
N ALA A 69 -25.90 0.77 -0.89
CA ALA A 69 -26.04 0.10 -2.18
C ALA A 69 -25.66 0.98 -3.39
N ASP A 70 -25.77 2.30 -3.24
CA ASP A 70 -25.37 3.29 -4.25
C ASP A 70 -23.90 3.72 -4.12
N GLY A 71 -23.13 3.11 -3.21
CA GLY A 71 -21.71 3.39 -2.94
C GLY A 71 -21.46 4.58 -2.00
N LYS A 72 -22.49 5.25 -1.47
CA LYS A 72 -22.32 6.28 -0.47
C LYS A 72 -21.83 5.71 0.85
N LEU A 73 -21.09 6.55 1.59
CA LEU A 73 -20.57 6.20 2.90
C LEU A 73 -21.42 6.81 4.01
N CYS A 74 -21.89 5.99 4.92
CA CYS A 74 -22.57 6.39 6.15
C CYS A 74 -21.64 6.13 7.33
N ARG A 75 -21.20 7.20 8.02
CA ARG A 75 -20.29 7.06 9.16
C ARG A 75 -20.95 6.31 10.31
N LYS A 76 -20.18 5.43 10.94
CA LYS A 76 -20.60 4.63 12.10
C LYS A 76 -19.76 4.98 13.33
N GLY A 77 -20.43 5.36 14.41
CA GLY A 77 -19.79 5.56 15.71
C GLY A 77 -18.71 6.65 15.77
N GLU A 78 -17.94 6.60 16.83
CA GLU A 78 -16.80 7.47 17.09
C GLU A 78 -15.53 6.96 16.43
N ILE A 79 -14.47 7.79 16.38
CA ILE A 79 -13.16 7.36 15.91
C ILE A 79 -12.55 6.42 16.96
N MET A 80 -12.18 5.21 16.52
CA MET A 80 -11.54 4.21 17.37
C MET A 80 -10.04 4.52 17.49
N PRO A 81 -9.48 4.70 18.70
CA PRO A 81 -8.03 4.89 18.86
C PRO A 81 -7.27 3.61 18.55
N VAL A 82 -6.14 3.74 17.84
CA VAL A 82 -5.30 2.61 17.43
C VAL A 82 -4.27 2.23 18.51
N HIS A 83 -4.06 3.11 19.51
CA HIS A 83 -3.01 2.97 20.53
C HIS A 83 -1.57 2.92 19.97
N GLY A 84 -1.37 3.40 18.75
CA GLY A 84 -0.09 3.51 18.07
C GLY A 84 0.04 4.83 17.32
N ALA A 85 1.29 5.24 17.06
CA ALA A 85 1.60 6.53 16.44
C ALA A 85 1.90 6.38 14.95
N VAL A 86 1.35 7.32 14.16
CA VAL A 86 1.61 7.45 12.72
C VAL A 86 1.43 6.12 11.99
N ALA A 87 0.25 5.52 12.15
CA ALA A 87 -0.07 4.27 11.47
C ALA A 87 -0.04 4.43 9.94
N ALA A 88 0.53 3.44 9.27
CA ALA A 88 0.78 3.44 7.83
C ALA A 88 -0.16 2.52 7.04
N HIS A 89 -0.69 1.49 7.67
CA HIS A 89 -1.52 0.48 7.01
C HIS A 89 -2.57 -0.10 7.95
N LEU A 90 -3.71 -0.48 7.38
CA LEU A 90 -4.82 -1.12 8.08
C LEU A 90 -5.28 -2.36 7.30
N LEU A 91 -5.41 -3.47 8.00
CA LEU A 91 -5.91 -4.74 7.47
C LEU A 91 -7.18 -5.15 8.22
N PRO A 92 -8.37 -5.10 7.61
CA PRO A 92 -9.54 -5.84 8.07
C PRO A 92 -9.42 -7.31 7.63
N TRP A 93 -9.41 -8.22 8.58
CA TRP A 93 -9.32 -9.66 8.27
C TRP A 93 -9.98 -10.52 9.33
N LYS A 94 -10.84 -11.45 8.91
CA LYS A 94 -11.60 -12.37 9.79
C LYS A 94 -12.33 -11.68 10.94
N GLY A 95 -12.98 -10.55 10.63
CA GLY A 95 -13.70 -9.75 11.63
C GLY A 95 -12.83 -8.98 12.62
N ARG A 96 -11.51 -8.93 12.39
CA ARG A 96 -10.53 -8.19 13.19
C ARG A 96 -9.90 -7.07 12.37
N LEU A 97 -9.35 -6.06 13.04
CA LEU A 97 -8.58 -4.98 12.43
C LEU A 97 -7.15 -5.00 12.94
N TYR A 98 -6.19 -4.97 12.01
CA TYR A 98 -4.76 -4.89 12.32
C TYR A 98 -4.22 -3.57 11.79
N SER A 99 -3.52 -2.81 12.63
CA SER A 99 -2.89 -1.55 12.25
C SER A 99 -1.37 -1.63 12.39
N ALA A 100 -0.64 -1.36 11.32
CA ALA A 100 0.80 -1.20 11.35
C ALA A 100 1.14 0.24 11.75
N ASN A 101 1.74 0.44 12.91
CA ASN A 101 2.01 1.74 13.49
C ASN A 101 3.49 2.10 13.30
N TYR A 102 3.74 2.84 12.23
CA TYR A 102 5.09 3.12 11.74
C TYR A 102 6.00 3.78 12.79
N LEU A 103 5.54 4.89 13.40
CA LEU A 103 6.40 5.67 14.29
C LEU A 103 6.60 4.99 15.66
N SER A 104 5.61 4.26 16.15
CA SER A 104 5.73 3.58 17.45
C SER A 104 6.38 2.19 17.36
N GLY A 105 6.71 1.69 16.18
CA GLY A 105 7.34 0.37 16.01
C GLY A 105 6.44 -0.78 16.45
N THR A 106 5.12 -0.64 16.32
CA THR A 106 4.14 -1.59 16.88
C THR A 106 3.11 -2.03 15.83
N VAL A 107 2.45 -3.14 16.10
CA VAL A 107 1.21 -3.53 15.42
C VAL A 107 0.10 -3.66 16.45
N THR A 108 -1.03 -3.04 16.18
CA THR A 108 -2.24 -3.18 17.00
C THR A 108 -3.18 -4.18 16.36
N LEU A 109 -3.60 -5.18 17.12
CA LEU A 109 -4.79 -5.97 16.85
C LEU A 109 -5.91 -5.38 17.70
N MET A 110 -6.86 -4.75 17.02
CA MET A 110 -7.96 -4.07 17.70
C MET A 110 -8.83 -5.03 18.54
N PRO A 111 -9.40 -4.59 19.70
CA PRO A 111 -9.37 -3.18 20.12
C PRO A 111 -8.09 -2.75 20.88
N ASP A 112 -7.37 -3.67 21.54
CA ASP A 112 -6.43 -3.27 22.61
C ASP A 112 -5.12 -4.09 22.65
N ARG A 113 -4.95 -5.10 21.79
CA ARG A 113 -3.70 -5.89 21.78
C ARG A 113 -2.63 -5.18 20.96
N LEU A 114 -1.60 -4.68 21.62
CA LEU A 114 -0.45 -4.00 21.03
C LEU A 114 0.80 -4.88 21.15
N ILE A 115 1.48 -5.13 20.03
CA ILE A 115 2.73 -5.86 19.97
C ILE A 115 3.83 -4.95 19.44
N ALA A 116 4.92 -4.83 20.17
CA ALA A 116 6.12 -4.12 19.75
C ALA A 116 7.08 -5.06 19.01
N PHE A 117 7.69 -4.55 17.95
CA PHE A 117 8.78 -5.19 17.23
C PHE A 117 10.08 -4.45 17.53
N GLY A 118 11.20 -5.14 17.42
CA GLY A 118 12.51 -4.57 17.64
C GLY A 118 13.38 -4.67 16.39
N GLY A 119 14.43 -3.88 16.34
CA GLY A 119 15.38 -3.85 15.26
C GLY A 119 15.66 -2.44 14.80
N ARG A 120 16.72 -2.27 14.02
CA ARG A 120 17.14 -1.02 13.38
C ARG A 120 18.04 -1.35 12.19
N GLY A 121 18.21 -0.40 11.27
CA GLY A 121 19.08 -0.53 10.12
C GLY A 121 20.04 0.66 9.97
N PRO A 122 20.81 0.70 8.87
CA PRO A 122 21.81 1.74 8.64
C PRO A 122 21.24 3.06 8.10
N ASP A 123 20.04 3.06 7.53
CA ASP A 123 19.41 4.27 7.01
C ASP A 123 18.91 5.16 8.16
N PRO A 124 19.01 6.50 8.08
CA PRO A 124 18.48 7.41 9.10
C PRO A 124 16.99 7.21 9.42
N ARG A 125 16.22 6.60 8.52
CA ARG A 125 14.81 6.23 8.73
C ARG A 125 14.63 4.84 9.35
N GLN A 126 15.70 4.20 9.80
CA GLN A 126 15.72 2.90 10.46
C GLN A 126 16.28 2.98 11.88
N GLU A 127 16.02 4.09 12.57
CA GLU A 127 16.45 4.29 13.97
C GLU A 127 15.81 3.29 14.93
N CYS A 128 14.64 2.73 14.55
CA CYS A 128 13.95 1.66 15.26
C CYS A 128 13.08 0.85 14.29
N SER A 129 12.35 -0.14 14.80
CA SER A 129 11.31 -0.86 14.06
C SER A 129 10.23 0.08 13.52
N HIS A 130 9.84 -0.12 12.27
CA HIS A 130 8.81 0.65 11.57
C HIS A 130 7.87 -0.27 10.77
N PRO A 131 6.95 -1.00 11.43
CA PRO A 131 5.95 -1.80 10.71
C PRO A 131 5.17 -0.92 9.72
N HIS A 132 5.19 -1.30 8.44
CA HIS A 132 4.60 -0.49 7.38
C HIS A 132 3.39 -1.14 6.73
N CYS A 133 3.31 -2.47 6.73
CA CYS A 133 2.22 -3.21 6.10
C CYS A 133 1.90 -4.47 6.90
N THR A 134 0.62 -4.79 7.00
CA THR A 134 0.11 -6.07 7.50
C THR A 134 -0.75 -6.71 6.43
N ILE A 135 -0.54 -7.98 6.11
CA ILE A 135 -1.30 -8.69 5.07
C ILE A 135 -1.55 -10.13 5.49
N PRO A 136 -2.73 -10.72 5.18
CA PRO A 136 -2.99 -12.11 5.49
C PRO A 136 -2.17 -13.00 4.57
N ALA A 137 -1.62 -14.08 5.13
CA ALA A 137 -1.03 -15.13 4.32
C ALA A 137 -2.13 -15.98 3.63
N PRO A 138 -1.83 -16.57 2.46
CA PRO A 138 -2.83 -17.29 1.65
C PRO A 138 -3.35 -18.56 2.32
N ASP A 139 -2.63 -19.12 3.28
CA ASP A 139 -3.07 -20.28 4.06
C ASP A 139 -4.20 -19.94 5.06
N GLY A 140 -4.52 -18.66 5.23
CA GLY A 140 -5.53 -18.19 6.17
C GLY A 140 -5.19 -18.43 7.64
N LYS A 141 -3.95 -18.78 7.96
CA LYS A 141 -3.50 -19.09 9.34
C LYS A 141 -2.48 -18.08 9.87
N HIS A 142 -1.90 -17.26 8.98
CA HIS A 142 -0.84 -16.33 9.36
C HIS A 142 -1.13 -14.90 8.85
N VAL A 143 -0.45 -13.94 9.47
CA VAL A 143 -0.37 -12.53 9.06
C VAL A 143 1.10 -12.19 8.86
N CYS A 144 1.43 -11.62 7.70
CA CYS A 144 2.77 -11.12 7.42
C CYS A 144 2.84 -9.62 7.74
N ILE A 145 3.95 -9.19 8.34
CA ILE A 145 4.20 -7.81 8.75
C ILE A 145 5.52 -7.37 8.13
N CYS A 146 5.48 -6.39 7.22
CA CYS A 146 6.67 -5.77 6.68
C CYS A 146 7.16 -4.69 7.66
N ASP A 147 8.39 -4.82 8.13
CA ASP A 147 9.04 -3.87 9.03
C ASP A 147 10.19 -3.17 8.30
N LEU A 148 9.93 -1.94 7.86
CA LEU A 148 10.88 -1.13 7.12
C LEU A 148 12.12 -0.81 7.96
N GLY A 149 11.92 -0.52 9.24
CA GLY A 149 13.01 -0.10 10.13
C GLY A 149 13.95 -1.23 10.54
N ALA A 150 13.41 -2.45 10.60
CA ALA A 150 14.17 -3.64 11.03
C ALA A 150 14.72 -4.49 9.87
N ASP A 151 14.47 -4.11 8.61
CA ASP A 151 14.80 -4.91 7.43
C ASP A 151 14.23 -6.34 7.48
N ARG A 152 12.98 -6.51 8.00
CA ARG A 152 12.37 -7.82 8.21
C ARG A 152 10.94 -7.91 7.72
N ILE A 153 10.55 -9.13 7.37
CA ILE A 153 9.14 -9.53 7.32
C ILE A 153 8.92 -10.56 8.41
N TYR A 154 8.03 -10.28 9.34
CA TYR A 154 7.59 -11.23 10.35
C TYR A 154 6.37 -12.00 9.84
N VAL A 155 6.33 -13.30 10.09
CA VAL A 155 5.14 -14.13 9.92
C VAL A 155 4.62 -14.49 11.31
N CYS A 156 3.37 -14.11 11.58
CA CYS A 156 2.76 -14.25 12.89
C CYS A 156 1.44 -15.03 12.81
N THR A 157 1.00 -15.58 13.94
CA THR A 157 -0.38 -16.07 14.09
C THR A 157 -1.38 -14.90 13.98
N PRO A 158 -2.69 -15.16 13.84
CA PRO A 158 -3.71 -14.11 13.89
C PRO A 158 -3.71 -13.33 15.21
N GLU A 159 -3.18 -13.90 16.28
CA GLU A 159 -3.00 -13.29 17.59
C GLU A 159 -1.68 -12.50 17.70
N LEU A 160 -0.93 -12.35 16.59
CA LEU A 160 0.37 -11.68 16.50
C LEU A 160 1.51 -12.36 17.29
N GLU A 161 1.44 -13.66 17.50
CA GLU A 161 2.56 -14.45 17.99
C GLU A 161 3.50 -14.79 16.84
N ARG A 162 4.80 -14.50 17.02
CA ARG A 162 5.79 -14.72 15.96
C ARG A 162 5.98 -16.22 15.68
N VAL A 163 5.84 -16.59 14.39
CA VAL A 163 6.06 -17.95 13.88
C VAL A 163 7.43 -18.05 13.21
N SER A 164 7.73 -17.11 12.33
CA SER A 164 9.00 -17.02 11.62
C SER A 164 9.32 -15.58 11.24
N GLU A 165 10.52 -15.35 10.73
CA GLU A 165 10.93 -14.08 10.14
C GLU A 165 11.83 -14.31 8.93
N LEU A 166 11.79 -13.37 7.98
CA LEU A 166 12.73 -13.24 6.88
C LEU A 166 13.50 -11.93 7.05
N GLU A 167 14.82 -12.03 7.17
CA GLU A 167 15.73 -10.87 7.24
C GLU A 167 16.26 -10.55 5.84
N PHE A 168 16.25 -9.25 5.49
CA PHE A 168 16.85 -8.73 4.28
C PHE A 168 18.23 -8.13 4.57
N LYS A 169 18.98 -7.87 3.49
CA LYS A 169 20.22 -7.09 3.57
C LYS A 169 19.91 -5.73 4.23
N ALA A 170 20.78 -5.29 5.12
CA ALA A 170 20.68 -4.02 5.81
C ALA A 170 20.47 -2.84 4.84
N GLY A 171 19.51 -1.97 5.13
CA GLY A 171 19.10 -0.86 4.26
C GLY A 171 18.14 -1.24 3.16
N SER A 172 17.45 -2.37 3.25
CA SER A 172 16.44 -2.79 2.25
C SER A 172 15.09 -2.09 2.46
N GLY A 173 14.58 -2.03 3.68
CA GLY A 173 13.32 -1.39 4.04
C GLY A 173 12.09 -2.04 3.41
N PRO A 174 11.68 -3.28 3.80
CA PRO A 174 10.47 -3.90 3.28
C PRO A 174 9.24 -3.08 3.66
N ARG A 175 8.41 -2.74 2.66
CA ARG A 175 7.34 -1.77 2.81
C ARG A 175 5.96 -2.36 2.62
N HIS A 176 5.61 -2.74 1.41
CA HIS A 176 4.35 -3.38 1.02
C HIS A 176 4.63 -4.71 0.34
N MET A 177 3.75 -5.68 0.54
CA MET A 177 3.83 -6.96 -0.14
C MET A 177 2.46 -7.44 -0.60
N LEU A 178 2.48 -8.39 -1.51
CA LEU A 178 1.29 -9.11 -1.97
C LEU A 178 1.65 -10.56 -2.31
N PHE A 179 0.65 -11.42 -2.36
CA PHE A 179 0.81 -12.82 -2.73
C PHE A 179 0.27 -13.10 -4.14
N SER A 180 0.84 -14.14 -4.78
CA SER A 180 0.26 -14.75 -5.97
C SER A 180 -1.11 -15.36 -5.66
N LYS A 181 -1.92 -15.55 -6.68
CA LYS A 181 -3.26 -16.14 -6.53
C LYS A 181 -3.24 -17.58 -5.98
N ASP A 182 -2.21 -18.34 -6.35
CA ASP A 182 -2.01 -19.71 -5.86
C ASP A 182 -1.37 -19.77 -4.48
N GLY A 183 -0.95 -18.60 -3.95
CA GLY A 183 -0.37 -18.45 -2.62
C GLY A 183 1.07 -18.96 -2.47
N ARG A 184 1.71 -19.42 -3.56
CA ARG A 184 3.08 -19.96 -3.51
C ARG A 184 4.14 -18.87 -3.50
N PHE A 185 3.89 -17.76 -4.20
CA PHE A 185 4.85 -16.68 -4.34
C PHE A 185 4.32 -15.40 -3.69
N ALA A 186 5.25 -14.53 -3.34
CA ALA A 186 4.96 -13.19 -2.87
C ALA A 186 5.99 -12.20 -3.41
N TRP A 187 5.60 -10.94 -3.50
CA TRP A 187 6.52 -9.87 -3.89
C TRP A 187 6.41 -8.73 -2.89
N CYS A 188 7.57 -8.19 -2.52
CA CYS A 188 7.68 -7.09 -1.56
C CYS A 188 8.46 -5.92 -2.15
N SER A 189 7.92 -4.71 -2.07
CA SER A 189 8.67 -3.50 -2.37
C SER A 189 9.64 -3.20 -1.25
N LEU A 190 10.93 -3.07 -1.59
CA LEU A 190 12.01 -2.68 -0.69
C LEU A 190 12.26 -1.17 -0.88
N GLU A 191 11.72 -0.39 0.04
CA GLU A 191 11.62 1.07 -0.11
C GLU A 191 12.98 1.75 -0.24
N LEU A 192 13.93 1.39 0.66
CA LEU A 192 15.17 2.13 0.85
C LEU A 192 16.21 1.86 -0.23
N CYS A 193 16.17 0.68 -0.84
CA CYS A 193 17.09 0.30 -1.91
C CYS A 193 16.46 0.32 -3.31
N SER A 194 15.18 0.72 -3.43
CA SER A 194 14.47 0.78 -4.72
C SER A 194 14.45 -0.54 -5.48
N GLU A 195 14.12 -1.62 -4.78
CA GLU A 195 14.05 -2.96 -5.34
C GLU A 195 12.70 -3.64 -5.07
N THR A 196 12.45 -4.72 -5.78
CA THR A 196 11.37 -5.68 -5.54
C THR A 196 11.98 -7.02 -5.14
N ALA A 197 11.62 -7.55 -3.98
CA ALA A 197 11.96 -8.91 -3.60
C ALA A 197 10.90 -9.89 -4.11
N ALA A 198 11.33 -10.97 -4.75
CA ALA A 198 10.51 -12.13 -5.07
C ALA A 198 10.74 -13.20 -4.01
N LEU A 199 9.66 -13.69 -3.45
CA LEU A 199 9.64 -14.58 -2.30
C LEU A 199 8.84 -15.85 -2.61
N GLU A 200 9.20 -16.95 -1.98
CA GLU A 200 8.39 -18.16 -1.94
C GLU A 200 7.81 -18.33 -0.54
N TYR A 201 6.53 -18.69 -0.47
CA TYR A 201 5.82 -18.91 0.80
C TYR A 201 5.40 -20.37 0.96
N SER A 202 5.67 -20.93 2.11
CA SER A 202 5.22 -22.26 2.47
C SER A 202 5.03 -22.38 3.98
N GLY A 203 3.80 -22.70 4.41
CA GLY A 203 3.50 -23.12 5.78
C GLY A 203 3.94 -22.16 6.88
N GLY A 204 3.77 -20.87 6.69
CA GLY A 204 4.19 -19.85 7.67
C GLY A 204 5.66 -19.43 7.53
N ARG A 205 6.31 -19.75 6.41
CA ARG A 205 7.69 -19.36 6.11
C ARG A 205 7.79 -18.64 4.80
N LEU A 206 8.61 -17.59 4.76
CA LEU A 206 9.01 -16.86 3.55
C LEU A 206 10.49 -17.15 3.26
N GLU A 207 10.81 -17.37 1.99
CA GLU A 207 12.18 -17.50 1.50
C GLU A 207 12.43 -16.51 0.37
N LEU A 208 13.55 -15.78 0.44
CA LEU A 208 13.97 -14.88 -0.64
C LEU A 208 14.50 -15.69 -1.81
N ARG A 209 13.95 -15.45 -3.01
CA ARG A 209 14.40 -16.05 -4.26
C ARG A 209 15.27 -15.09 -5.06
N HIS A 210 14.74 -13.89 -5.35
CA HIS A 210 15.43 -12.90 -6.19
C HIS A 210 15.14 -11.48 -5.70
N ARG A 211 15.96 -10.53 -6.17
CA ARG A 211 15.76 -9.09 -5.99
C ARG A 211 15.93 -8.43 -7.36
N TYR A 212 15.07 -7.49 -7.70
CA TYR A 212 15.00 -6.80 -8.97
C TYR A 212 14.96 -5.29 -8.76
N SER A 213 15.79 -4.53 -9.52
CA SER A 213 15.72 -3.07 -9.48
C SER A 213 14.39 -2.55 -10.00
N THR A 214 13.79 -1.57 -9.30
CA THR A 214 12.61 -0.84 -9.79
C THR A 214 12.97 0.33 -10.70
N LEU A 215 14.25 0.58 -10.89
CA LEU A 215 14.80 1.70 -11.65
C LEU A 215 15.49 1.22 -12.93
N PRO A 216 15.51 2.05 -13.98
CA PRO A 216 16.29 1.74 -15.18
C PRO A 216 17.78 1.83 -14.89
N ASP A 217 18.57 1.10 -15.68
CA ASP A 217 20.03 1.15 -15.61
C ASP A 217 20.54 2.57 -15.77
N GLY A 218 21.54 2.93 -14.94
CA GLY A 218 22.17 4.24 -14.97
C GLY A 218 21.40 5.38 -14.29
N PHE A 219 20.23 5.13 -13.68
CA PHE A 219 19.57 6.15 -12.88
C PHE A 219 20.36 6.39 -11.58
N GLY A 220 20.88 7.61 -11.39
CA GLY A 220 21.69 8.00 -10.23
C GLY A 220 21.02 9.02 -9.29
N GLY A 221 19.72 9.28 -9.47
CA GLY A 221 18.97 10.21 -8.61
C GLY A 221 18.46 9.55 -7.32
N GLU A 222 17.99 10.37 -6.38
CA GLU A 222 17.30 9.89 -5.19
C GLU A 222 15.97 9.21 -5.57
N ASN A 223 15.69 8.08 -4.96
CA ASN A 223 14.47 7.34 -5.17
C ASN A 223 14.11 6.46 -3.96
N SER A 224 12.83 6.17 -3.82
CA SER A 224 12.35 5.14 -2.91
C SER A 224 11.17 4.40 -3.55
N ALA A 225 11.22 3.06 -3.55
CA ALA A 225 10.07 2.25 -3.98
C ALA A 225 8.91 2.40 -3.00
N ALA A 226 7.67 2.26 -3.48
CA ALA A 226 6.52 2.49 -2.61
C ALA A 226 5.45 1.40 -2.75
N ALA A 227 4.37 1.66 -3.45
CA ALA A 227 3.26 0.72 -3.61
C ALA A 227 3.60 -0.40 -4.58
N ILE A 228 3.02 -1.57 -4.35
CA ILE A 228 3.13 -2.74 -5.21
C ILE A 228 1.74 -3.30 -5.50
N ARG A 229 1.42 -3.56 -6.77
CA ARG A 229 0.13 -4.10 -7.21
C ARG A 229 0.31 -5.13 -8.32
N MET A 230 -0.64 -6.06 -8.39
CA MET A 230 -0.66 -7.14 -9.38
C MET A 230 -1.88 -6.98 -10.29
N SER A 231 -1.69 -7.24 -11.58
CA SER A 231 -2.81 -7.33 -12.54
C SER A 231 -3.79 -8.44 -12.16
N ALA A 232 -5.03 -8.30 -12.61
CA ALA A 232 -6.08 -9.26 -12.30
C ALA A 232 -5.79 -10.68 -12.79
N ASP A 233 -5.02 -10.85 -13.85
CA ASP A 233 -4.59 -12.16 -14.35
C ASP A 233 -3.34 -12.73 -13.67
N GLY A 234 -2.67 -11.94 -12.82
CA GLY A 234 -1.46 -12.33 -12.10
C GLY A 234 -0.18 -12.32 -12.93
N LYS A 235 -0.20 -11.73 -14.13
CA LYS A 235 0.92 -11.77 -15.07
C LYS A 235 1.76 -10.50 -15.10
N THR A 236 1.26 -9.41 -14.50
CA THR A 236 1.96 -8.12 -14.49
C THR A 236 2.02 -7.56 -13.08
N LEU A 237 3.23 -7.21 -12.66
CA LEU A 237 3.49 -6.57 -11.36
C LEU A 237 3.87 -5.11 -11.58
N TYR A 238 3.29 -4.22 -10.81
CA TYR A 238 3.52 -2.77 -10.84
C TYR A 238 4.13 -2.32 -9.53
N VAL A 239 5.24 -1.58 -9.58
CA VAL A 239 5.91 -1.03 -8.38
C VAL A 239 6.20 0.46 -8.60
N SER A 240 5.69 1.30 -7.72
CA SER A 240 5.85 2.76 -7.84
C SER A 240 7.16 3.26 -7.26
N ASN A 241 7.69 4.32 -7.85
CA ASN A 241 8.94 5.00 -7.50
C ASN A 241 8.67 6.47 -7.15
N ARG A 242 9.11 6.89 -5.97
CA ARG A 242 9.08 8.29 -5.50
C ARG A 242 10.46 8.91 -5.70
N GLY A 243 10.54 9.93 -6.52
CA GLY A 243 11.78 10.56 -6.98
C GLY A 243 11.99 10.35 -8.47
N HIS A 244 12.10 9.12 -8.96
CA HIS A 244 12.10 8.85 -10.40
C HIS A 244 10.75 9.20 -11.07
N GLY A 245 9.66 9.21 -10.30
CA GLY A 245 8.33 9.59 -10.78
C GLY A 245 7.73 8.60 -11.77
N SER A 246 7.96 7.30 -11.54
CA SER A 246 7.52 6.22 -12.43
C SER A 246 6.89 5.04 -11.70
N VAL A 247 6.26 4.18 -12.48
CA VAL A 247 5.90 2.82 -12.07
C VAL A 247 6.73 1.84 -12.89
N CYS A 248 7.52 1.01 -12.22
CA CYS A 248 8.19 -0.14 -12.86
C CYS A 248 7.15 -1.22 -13.13
N VAL A 249 7.17 -1.76 -14.35
CA VAL A 249 6.28 -2.82 -14.80
C VAL A 249 7.09 -4.08 -15.05
N TYR A 250 6.71 -5.18 -14.43
CA TYR A 250 7.35 -6.47 -14.63
C TYR A 250 6.35 -7.48 -15.22
N ASN A 251 6.84 -8.32 -16.13
CA ASN A 251 6.18 -9.59 -16.43
C ASN A 251 6.50 -10.59 -15.32
N VAL A 252 5.54 -11.41 -14.94
CA VAL A 252 5.61 -12.37 -13.84
C VAL A 252 5.55 -13.79 -14.38
N ASP A 253 6.56 -14.62 -14.04
CA ASP A 253 6.56 -16.06 -14.29
C ASP A 253 7.00 -16.79 -13.02
N GLY A 254 6.05 -17.23 -12.20
CA GLY A 254 6.34 -17.75 -10.86
C GLY A 254 7.04 -16.73 -9.98
N ALA A 255 8.22 -17.06 -9.45
CA ALA A 255 9.07 -16.14 -8.70
C ALA A 255 9.87 -15.18 -9.59
N GLU A 256 10.00 -15.48 -10.88
CA GLU A 256 10.82 -14.69 -11.79
C GLU A 256 10.09 -13.42 -12.24
N LEU A 257 10.82 -12.31 -12.26
CA LEU A 257 10.36 -11.03 -12.78
C LEU A 257 11.25 -10.60 -13.94
N SER A 258 10.66 -10.18 -15.04
CA SER A 258 11.38 -9.54 -16.14
C SER A 258 10.84 -8.12 -16.35
N PRO A 259 11.70 -7.07 -16.35
CA PRO A 259 11.26 -5.71 -16.58
C PRO A 259 10.62 -5.57 -17.98
N ALA A 260 9.35 -5.12 -18.01
CA ALA A 260 8.68 -4.75 -19.26
C ALA A 260 8.95 -3.28 -19.62
N GLY A 261 9.27 -2.45 -18.61
CA GLY A 261 9.56 -1.03 -18.78
C GLY A 261 8.98 -0.18 -17.66
N TRP A 262 8.81 1.12 -17.95
CA TRP A 262 8.35 2.10 -16.96
C TRP A 262 7.20 2.95 -17.51
N VAL A 263 6.21 3.17 -16.65
CA VAL A 263 5.17 4.19 -16.84
C VAL A 263 5.68 5.48 -16.21
N ARG A 264 5.74 6.56 -16.95
CA ARG A 264 6.24 7.84 -16.43
C ARG A 264 5.09 8.79 -16.13
N CYS A 265 5.12 9.36 -14.92
CA CYS A 265 4.26 10.49 -14.53
C CYS A 265 5.05 11.81 -14.70
N ALA A 266 5.01 12.72 -13.73
CA ALA A 266 5.86 13.90 -13.74
C ALA A 266 7.26 13.59 -13.20
N GLN A 267 8.27 14.31 -13.67
CA GLN A 267 9.63 14.24 -13.10
C GLN A 267 9.60 14.64 -11.62
N GLY A 268 10.24 13.86 -10.75
CA GLY A 268 10.25 14.10 -9.32
C GLY A 268 8.95 13.77 -8.59
N ALA A 269 7.94 13.22 -9.29
CA ALA A 269 6.68 12.84 -8.66
C ALA A 269 6.88 11.84 -7.51
N SER A 270 6.16 12.05 -6.42
CA SER A 270 6.12 11.15 -5.27
C SER A 270 4.95 10.18 -5.40
N LEU A 271 5.13 9.14 -6.22
CA LEU A 271 4.09 8.12 -6.46
C LEU A 271 3.95 7.19 -5.25
N ARG A 272 3.31 7.71 -4.20
CA ARG A 272 3.15 7.01 -2.93
C ARG A 272 2.25 5.78 -3.03
N GLU A 273 1.19 5.89 -3.83
CA GLU A 273 0.21 4.83 -4.02
C GLU A 273 -0.09 4.64 -5.51
N ILE A 274 -0.31 3.41 -5.89
CA ILE A 274 -0.90 3.03 -7.18
C ILE A 274 -2.00 2.01 -6.94
N ASN A 275 -3.03 1.98 -7.78
CA ASN A 275 -3.99 0.88 -7.75
C ASN A 275 -4.61 0.66 -9.13
N ILE A 276 -5.21 -0.52 -9.32
CA ILE A 276 -5.89 -0.89 -10.56
C ILE A 276 -7.39 -0.83 -10.31
N VAL A 277 -8.09 -0.02 -11.09
CA VAL A 277 -9.55 0.13 -11.06
C VAL A 277 -10.11 -0.27 -12.42
N GLY A 278 -10.65 -1.48 -12.51
CA GLY A 278 -11.00 -2.07 -13.80
C GLY A 278 -9.79 -2.22 -14.71
N ASP A 279 -9.80 -1.56 -15.87
CA ASP A 279 -8.70 -1.57 -16.85
C ASP A 279 -7.69 -0.44 -16.64
N TRP A 280 -7.83 0.34 -15.58
CA TRP A 280 -7.06 1.55 -15.38
C TRP A 280 -6.05 1.44 -14.24
N LEU A 281 -4.80 1.79 -14.51
CA LEU A 281 -3.76 2.01 -13.52
C LEU A 281 -3.81 3.47 -13.07
N LEU A 282 -4.10 3.70 -11.80
CA LEU A 282 -4.14 5.01 -11.16
C LEU A 282 -2.85 5.21 -10.35
N CYS A 283 -2.15 6.31 -10.58
CA CYS A 283 -0.88 6.64 -9.92
C CYS A 283 -1.04 7.93 -9.12
N ALA A 284 -1.00 7.82 -7.79
CA ALA A 284 -1.21 8.92 -6.86
C ALA A 284 0.12 9.61 -6.52
N ASP A 285 0.29 10.84 -7.01
CA ASP A 285 1.41 11.72 -6.70
C ASP A 285 1.08 12.58 -5.48
N GLU A 286 1.65 12.21 -4.34
CA GLU A 286 1.42 12.88 -3.07
C GLU A 286 1.82 14.36 -3.10
N THR A 287 2.98 14.68 -3.68
CA THR A 287 3.52 16.05 -3.70
C THR A 287 2.98 16.89 -4.84
N GLY A 288 2.68 16.27 -5.98
CA GLY A 288 2.07 16.92 -7.12
C GLY A 288 0.56 17.14 -6.98
N ASN A 289 -0.09 16.60 -5.93
CA ASN A 289 -1.54 16.69 -5.72
C ASN A 289 -2.34 16.19 -6.93
N MET A 290 -1.93 15.05 -7.50
CA MET A 290 -2.46 14.57 -8.76
C MET A 290 -2.60 13.04 -8.76
N ILE A 291 -3.62 12.55 -9.42
CA ILE A 291 -3.73 11.15 -9.84
C ILE A 291 -3.60 11.11 -11.36
N TYR A 292 -2.60 10.36 -11.85
CA TYR A 292 -2.42 10.06 -13.27
C TYR A 292 -3.13 8.75 -13.59
N VAL A 293 -3.80 8.70 -14.73
CA VAL A 293 -4.58 7.54 -15.18
C VAL A 293 -3.98 6.98 -16.47
N PHE A 294 -3.67 5.68 -16.47
CA PHE A 294 -3.15 4.96 -17.62
C PHE A 294 -3.99 3.71 -17.89
N ARG A 295 -3.94 3.19 -19.11
CA ARG A 295 -4.53 1.89 -19.41
C ARG A 295 -3.58 0.78 -18.90
N ALA A 296 -4.01 -0.04 -17.95
CA ALA A 296 -3.14 -0.96 -17.22
C ALA A 296 -2.36 -1.95 -18.12
N GLY A 297 -3.00 -2.49 -19.18
CA GLY A 297 -2.37 -3.45 -20.08
C GLY A 297 -1.45 -2.85 -21.14
N ASP A 298 -1.43 -1.52 -21.30
CA ASP A 298 -0.71 -0.81 -22.38
C ASP A 298 -0.16 0.54 -21.86
N CYS A 299 0.48 0.50 -20.71
CA CYS A 299 0.93 1.71 -20.02
C CYS A 299 2.42 2.02 -20.18
N VAL A 300 3.23 1.04 -20.57
CA VAL A 300 4.70 1.22 -20.70
C VAL A 300 5.01 2.21 -21.82
N GLY A 301 5.71 3.29 -21.48
CA GLY A 301 6.05 4.37 -22.42
C GLY A 301 4.89 5.24 -22.88
N ALA A 302 3.66 4.98 -22.37
CA ALA A 302 2.48 5.76 -22.72
C ALA A 302 2.37 7.07 -21.91
N GLU A 303 1.69 8.07 -22.50
CA GLU A 303 1.23 9.26 -21.77
C GLU A 303 -0.04 8.92 -20.96
N PRO A 304 -0.30 9.63 -19.83
CA PRO A 304 -1.52 9.44 -19.09
C PRO A 304 -2.76 9.84 -19.92
N VAL A 305 -3.76 8.97 -19.93
CA VAL A 305 -5.04 9.19 -20.61
C VAL A 305 -5.80 10.38 -20.01
N SER A 306 -5.72 10.50 -18.67
CA SER A 306 -6.29 11.64 -17.96
C SER A 306 -5.52 11.94 -16.67
N ARG A 307 -5.80 13.09 -16.09
CA ARG A 307 -5.26 13.54 -14.79
C ARG A 307 -6.40 14.06 -13.93
N PHE A 308 -6.37 13.75 -12.64
CA PHE A 308 -7.37 14.17 -11.68
C PHE A 308 -6.72 14.79 -10.44
N ALA A 309 -7.04 16.04 -10.14
CA ALA A 309 -6.45 16.76 -9.01
C ALA A 309 -7.05 16.29 -7.67
N VAL A 310 -6.19 15.90 -6.76
CA VAL A 310 -6.53 15.53 -5.38
C VAL A 310 -5.41 16.02 -4.47
N LYS A 311 -5.73 16.75 -3.42
CA LYS A 311 -4.73 17.17 -2.42
C LYS A 311 -4.14 15.94 -1.71
N ARG A 312 -2.81 15.79 -1.77
CA ARG A 312 -2.05 14.73 -1.08
C ARG A 312 -2.73 13.36 -1.14
N PRO A 313 -2.92 12.76 -2.33
CA PRO A 313 -3.54 11.44 -2.44
C PRO A 313 -2.61 10.36 -1.87
N TRP A 314 -3.07 9.61 -0.86
CA TRP A 314 -2.26 8.63 -0.14
C TRP A 314 -2.70 7.19 -0.28
N SER A 315 -3.98 6.96 -0.52
CA SER A 315 -4.52 5.62 -0.70
C SER A 315 -5.63 5.65 -1.75
N ILE A 316 -5.67 4.64 -2.60
CA ILE A 316 -6.72 4.40 -3.57
C ILE A 316 -7.33 3.04 -3.25
N LEU A 317 -8.63 3.00 -3.01
CA LEU A 317 -9.38 1.77 -2.73
C LEU A 317 -10.40 1.55 -3.84
N PRO A 318 -10.26 0.48 -4.68
CA PRO A 318 -11.31 0.07 -5.61
C PRO A 318 -12.63 -0.22 -4.88
N GLY A 319 -13.76 0.19 -5.48
CA GLY A 319 -15.11 -0.02 -4.95
C GLY A 319 -15.69 -1.40 -5.24
#